data_32ce129760af863d4c568fdcaedb407e
#
_entry.id   32ce129760af863d4c568fdcaedb407e
#
_cell.length_a   1.000
_cell.length_b   1.000
_cell.length_c   1.000
_cell.angle_alpha   90.00
_cell.angle_beta   90.00
_cell.angle_gamma   90.00
#
_symmetry.space_group_name_H-M   'P 1'
#
loop_
_entity.id
_entity.type
_entity.pdbx_description
1 polymer ?
#
loop_
_entity_poly.entity_id
_entity_poly.type
_entity_poly.pdbx_seq_one_letter_code
_entity_poly.pdbx_strand_id
1 'polypeptide(L)'
;MAFREPVMSEHAKKILKWRGSFLELEENVFSETMRTYLGEIKTPYNKHKLIENLESFLRQKEHLVAIKSLVTPQELELICAIVFIPDCTEEKLTLFFENTFSFSFLYETVNNLEERLIIFRYEKDGEIIIDFNPLLENAFYDLINVNRLLSE
;
A
#
# COMPACT_ATOMS: atom_id res chain seq x y z
N MET A 1 -0.37 -30.65 28.39
CA MET A 1 -1.08 -29.93 27.30
C MET A 1 -0.22 -28.79 26.82
N ALA A 2 0.20 -28.84 25.58
CA ALA A 2 1.06 -27.80 25.02
C ALA A 2 0.22 -26.55 24.74
N PHE A 3 0.68 -25.43 25.29
CA PHE A 3 0.04 -24.14 25.06
C PHE A 3 0.54 -23.63 23.69
N ARG A 4 -0.36 -23.46 22.75
CA ARG A 4 0.01 -22.88 21.46
C ARG A 4 -0.35 -21.40 21.48
N GLU A 5 0.63 -20.56 21.13
CA GLU A 5 0.36 -19.16 20.89
C GLU A 5 -0.52 -19.05 19.64
N PRO A 6 -1.47 -18.11 19.63
CA PRO A 6 -2.28 -17.86 18.44
C PRO A 6 -1.38 -17.52 17.25
N VAL A 7 -1.58 -18.20 16.13
CA VAL A 7 -0.86 -17.85 14.89
C VAL A 7 -1.56 -16.65 14.27
N MET A 8 -0.79 -15.59 14.06
CA MET A 8 -1.29 -14.38 13.41
C MET A 8 -1.60 -14.68 11.94
N SER A 9 -2.76 -14.25 11.46
CA SER A 9 -3.13 -14.41 10.05
C SER A 9 -2.19 -13.58 9.15
N GLU A 10 -2.09 -13.97 7.89
CA GLU A 10 -1.29 -13.23 6.92
C GLU A 10 -1.79 -11.79 6.76
N HIS A 11 -3.10 -11.62 6.78
CA HIS A 11 -3.70 -10.28 6.72
C HIS A 11 -3.27 -9.41 7.91
N ALA A 12 -3.32 -9.96 9.12
CA ALA A 12 -2.89 -9.22 10.31
C ALA A 12 -1.40 -8.88 10.26
N LYS A 13 -0.57 -9.77 9.75
CA LYS A 13 0.87 -9.50 9.56
C LYS A 13 1.09 -8.35 8.59
N LYS A 14 0.33 -8.30 7.50
CA LYS A 14 0.41 -7.21 6.51
C LYS A 14 -0.01 -5.88 7.12
N ILE A 15 -1.05 -5.87 7.96
CA ILE A 15 -1.47 -4.65 8.65
C ILE A 15 -0.37 -4.13 9.57
N LEU A 16 0.32 -5.03 10.28
CA LEU A 16 1.44 -4.62 11.14
C LEU A 16 2.60 -4.04 10.32
N LYS A 17 2.90 -4.62 9.17
CA LYS A 17 3.92 -4.06 8.27
C LYS A 17 3.51 -2.70 7.75
N TRP A 18 2.24 -2.54 7.38
CA TRP A 18 1.70 -1.27 6.91
C TRP A 18 1.84 -0.18 7.99
N ARG A 19 1.42 -0.48 9.21
CA ARG A 19 1.57 0.44 10.34
C ARG A 19 3.03 0.78 10.59
N GLY A 20 3.90 -0.23 10.57
CA GLY A 20 5.33 -0.05 10.79
C GLY A 20 5.99 0.83 9.74
N SER A 21 5.50 0.81 8.50
CA SER A 21 6.06 1.63 7.43
C SER A 21 5.96 3.13 7.73
N PHE A 22 4.91 3.55 8.44
CA PHE A 22 4.77 4.95 8.84
C PHE A 22 5.76 5.34 9.94
N LEU A 23 6.13 4.42 10.81
CA LEU A 23 7.10 4.68 11.87
C LEU A 23 8.52 4.87 11.33
N GLU A 24 8.80 4.36 10.13
CA GLU A 24 10.10 4.51 9.47
C GLU A 24 10.23 5.81 8.68
N LEU A 25 9.13 6.55 8.50
CA LEU A 25 9.16 7.81 7.75
C LEU A 25 9.89 8.91 8.52
N GLU A 26 10.55 9.80 7.77
CA GLU A 26 11.09 11.03 8.35
C GLU A 26 9.97 11.84 8.99
N GLU A 27 10.31 12.60 10.02
CA GLU A 27 9.33 13.33 10.84
C GLU A 27 8.44 14.26 10.01
N ASN A 28 9.03 15.02 9.10
CA ASN A 28 8.27 15.94 8.25
C ASN A 28 7.38 15.20 7.23
N VAL A 29 7.84 14.08 6.69
CA VAL A 29 7.05 13.27 5.76
C VAL A 29 5.86 12.65 6.50
N PHE A 30 6.11 12.13 7.71
CA PHE A 30 5.05 11.58 8.55
C PHE A 30 3.98 12.61 8.85
N SER A 31 4.39 13.78 9.33
CA SER A 31 3.42 14.82 9.71
C SER A 31 2.66 15.38 8.52
N GLU A 32 3.30 15.55 7.37
CA GLU A 32 2.62 16.00 6.15
C GLU A 32 1.57 14.98 5.69
N THR A 33 1.92 13.70 5.71
CA THR A 33 0.98 12.63 5.36
C THR A 33 -0.24 12.65 6.28
N MET A 34 0.00 12.75 7.58
CA MET A 34 -1.09 12.77 8.55
C MET A 34 -1.98 14.01 8.38
N ARG A 35 -1.39 15.18 8.11
CA ARG A 35 -2.17 16.39 7.86
C ARG A 35 -2.99 16.29 6.59
N THR A 36 -2.45 15.66 5.55
CA THR A 36 -3.15 15.50 4.28
C THR A 36 -4.46 14.72 4.46
N TYR A 37 -4.44 13.68 5.27
CA TYR A 37 -5.59 12.80 5.42
C TYR A 37 -6.44 13.08 6.65
N LEU A 38 -5.85 13.58 7.73
CA LEU A 38 -6.53 13.80 9.01
C LEU A 38 -6.80 15.27 9.33
N GLY A 39 -6.24 16.19 8.52
CA GLY A 39 -6.32 17.62 8.81
C GLY A 39 -5.26 18.02 9.83
N GLU A 40 -5.48 19.12 10.53
CA GLU A 40 -4.50 19.62 11.50
C GLU A 40 -4.27 18.62 12.63
N ILE A 41 -3.01 18.42 12.96
CA ILE A 41 -2.60 17.59 14.09
C ILE A 41 -1.99 18.48 15.16
N LYS A 42 -2.33 18.20 16.40
CA LYS A 42 -1.80 18.96 17.54
C LYS A 42 -0.43 18.43 17.95
N THR A 43 0.50 19.32 18.22
CA THR A 43 1.82 18.96 18.72
C THR A 43 1.89 19.22 20.23
N PRO A 44 2.54 18.37 21.02
CA PRO A 44 3.13 17.09 20.60
C PRO A 44 2.07 16.04 20.27
N TYR A 45 2.41 15.08 19.40
CA TYR A 45 1.48 14.03 19.02
C TYR A 45 2.07 12.64 19.29
N ASN A 46 1.18 11.67 19.40
CA ASN A 46 1.54 10.26 19.53
C ASN A 46 1.44 9.61 18.15
N LYS A 47 2.55 9.11 17.61
CA LYS A 47 2.57 8.50 16.27
C LYS A 47 1.62 7.32 16.14
N HIS A 48 1.60 6.43 17.15
CA HIS A 48 0.72 5.26 17.11
C HIS A 48 -0.75 5.66 17.06
N LYS A 49 -1.11 6.71 17.80
CA LYS A 49 -2.49 7.22 17.81
C LYS A 49 -2.88 7.79 16.45
N LEU A 50 -1.97 8.54 15.83
CA LEU A 50 -2.22 9.09 14.48
C LEU A 50 -2.36 7.97 13.45
N ILE A 51 -1.54 6.94 13.55
CA ILE A 51 -1.64 5.78 12.63
C ILE A 51 -2.99 5.07 12.81
N GLU A 52 -3.46 4.89 14.05
CA GLU A 52 -4.78 4.33 14.33
C GLU A 52 -5.90 5.18 13.71
N ASN A 53 -5.78 6.50 13.85
CA ASN A 53 -6.76 7.43 13.29
C ASN A 53 -6.75 7.36 11.77
N LEU A 54 -5.57 7.27 11.15
CA LEU A 54 -5.44 7.12 9.71
C LEU A 54 -6.06 5.81 9.24
N GLU A 55 -5.79 4.72 9.93
CA GLU A 55 -6.39 3.42 9.61
C GLU A 55 -7.91 3.50 9.65
N SER A 56 -8.47 4.10 10.70
CA SER A 56 -9.93 4.27 10.82
C SER A 56 -10.50 5.10 9.67
N PHE A 57 -9.80 6.17 9.29
CA PHE A 57 -10.21 7.00 8.16
C PHE A 57 -10.21 6.22 6.85
N LEU A 58 -9.15 5.46 6.60
CA LEU A 58 -9.01 4.69 5.36
C LEU A 58 -10.02 3.55 5.25
N ARG A 59 -10.54 3.07 6.38
CA ARG A 59 -11.55 2.01 6.40
C ARG A 59 -12.98 2.52 6.18
N GLN A 60 -13.18 3.84 6.13
CA GLN A 60 -14.52 4.40 5.90
C GLN A 60 -15.00 4.03 4.49
N LYS A 61 -16.25 3.64 4.39
CA LYS A 61 -16.86 3.18 3.15
C LYS A 61 -16.77 4.22 2.03
N GLU A 62 -17.03 5.47 2.36
CA GLU A 62 -16.99 6.58 1.39
C GLU A 62 -15.59 6.75 0.80
N HIS A 63 -14.57 6.60 1.65
CA HIS A 63 -13.19 6.71 1.21
C HIS A 63 -12.80 5.54 0.29
N LEU A 64 -13.19 4.32 0.67
CA LEU A 64 -12.91 3.11 -0.12
C LEU A 64 -13.58 3.19 -1.50
N VAL A 65 -14.82 3.64 -1.55
CA VAL A 65 -15.54 3.81 -2.81
C VAL A 65 -14.86 4.87 -3.68
N ALA A 66 -14.47 6.00 -3.08
CA ALA A 66 -13.82 7.08 -3.81
C ALA A 66 -12.48 6.63 -4.40
N ILE A 67 -11.64 5.96 -3.61
CA ILE A 67 -10.34 5.45 -4.09
C ILE A 67 -10.54 4.48 -5.25
N LYS A 68 -11.43 3.52 -5.09
CA LYS A 68 -11.68 2.49 -6.10
C LYS A 68 -12.15 3.12 -7.41
N SER A 69 -12.99 4.15 -7.34
CA SER A 69 -13.54 4.80 -8.54
C SER A 69 -12.52 5.62 -9.33
N LEU A 70 -11.43 6.04 -8.68
CA LEU A 70 -10.40 6.88 -9.30
C LEU A 70 -9.21 6.11 -9.88
N VAL A 71 -9.17 4.80 -9.69
CA VAL A 71 -8.08 3.97 -10.20
C VAL A 71 -8.26 3.73 -11.70
N THR A 72 -7.23 4.04 -12.48
CA THR A 72 -7.23 3.82 -13.93
C THR A 72 -6.95 2.36 -14.26
N PRO A 73 -7.28 1.90 -15.50
CA PRO A 73 -6.93 0.54 -15.92
C PRO A 73 -5.44 0.25 -15.85
N GLN A 74 -4.57 1.21 -16.21
CA GLN A 74 -3.12 1.03 -16.14
C GLN A 74 -2.63 0.92 -14.70
N GLU A 75 -3.18 1.75 -13.82
CA GLU A 75 -2.88 1.66 -12.38
C GLU A 75 -3.31 0.32 -11.82
N LEU A 76 -4.45 -0.19 -12.25
CA LEU A 76 -4.95 -1.48 -11.80
C LEU A 76 -4.04 -2.63 -12.27
N GLU A 77 -3.47 -2.54 -13.47
CA GLU A 77 -2.46 -3.51 -13.91
C GLU A 77 -1.24 -3.51 -13.00
N LEU A 78 -0.74 -2.33 -12.63
CA LEU A 78 0.38 -2.22 -11.69
C LEU A 78 0.02 -2.80 -10.33
N ILE A 79 -1.16 -2.49 -9.82
CA ILE A 79 -1.63 -3.02 -8.54
C ILE A 79 -1.66 -4.55 -8.58
N CYS A 80 -2.20 -5.13 -9.64
CA CYS A 80 -2.24 -6.59 -9.79
C CYS A 80 -0.83 -7.18 -9.81
N ALA A 81 0.10 -6.56 -10.53
CA ALA A 81 1.49 -7.03 -10.55
C ALA A 81 2.11 -6.97 -9.16
N ILE A 82 1.89 -5.88 -8.42
CA ILE A 82 2.41 -5.74 -7.06
C ILE A 82 1.86 -6.84 -6.15
N VAL A 83 0.59 -7.18 -6.29
CA VAL A 83 -0.04 -8.22 -5.48
C VAL A 83 0.49 -9.61 -5.81
N PHE A 84 0.68 -9.91 -7.10
CA PHE A 84 1.01 -11.27 -7.55
C PHE A 84 2.50 -11.54 -7.70
N ILE A 85 3.36 -10.53 -7.79
CA ILE A 85 4.81 -10.73 -7.83
C ILE A 85 5.32 -10.88 -6.40
N PRO A 86 5.89 -12.05 -6.03
CA PRO A 86 6.43 -12.24 -4.67
C PRO A 86 7.55 -11.25 -4.37
N ASP A 87 7.53 -10.65 -3.17
CA ASP A 87 8.53 -9.67 -2.75
C ASP A 87 8.81 -8.63 -3.85
N CYS A 88 7.73 -7.98 -4.30
CA CYS A 88 7.79 -7.06 -5.43
C CYS A 88 8.70 -5.86 -5.13
N THR A 89 9.58 -5.53 -6.06
CA THR A 89 10.46 -4.37 -6.00
C THR A 89 10.25 -3.52 -7.25
N GLU A 90 10.78 -2.29 -7.24
CA GLU A 90 10.75 -1.45 -8.44
C GLU A 90 11.45 -2.15 -9.63
N GLU A 91 12.55 -2.84 -9.35
CA GLU A 91 13.28 -3.57 -10.37
C GLU A 91 12.43 -4.67 -11.01
N LYS A 92 11.73 -5.45 -10.18
CA LYS A 92 10.84 -6.51 -10.68
C LYS A 92 9.69 -5.94 -11.50
N LEU A 93 9.13 -4.82 -11.09
CA LEU A 93 8.07 -4.15 -11.86
C LEU A 93 8.61 -3.65 -13.20
N THR A 94 9.78 -3.05 -13.20
CA THR A 94 10.41 -2.54 -14.42
C THR A 94 10.64 -3.68 -15.42
N LEU A 95 11.14 -4.81 -14.96
CA LEU A 95 11.35 -5.98 -15.80
C LEU A 95 10.03 -6.56 -16.32
N PHE A 96 9.04 -6.65 -15.46
CA PHE A 96 7.74 -7.22 -15.84
C PHE A 96 7.05 -6.38 -16.93
N PHE A 97 7.14 -5.06 -16.82
CA PHE A 97 6.45 -4.14 -17.74
C PHE A 97 7.36 -3.51 -18.79
N GLU A 98 8.58 -4.05 -18.99
CA GLU A 98 9.58 -3.39 -19.87
C GLU A 98 9.09 -3.16 -21.30
N ASN A 99 8.21 -4.01 -21.79
CA ASN A 99 7.65 -3.91 -23.16
C ASN A 99 6.27 -3.24 -23.18
N THR A 100 5.75 -2.84 -22.03
CA THR A 100 4.38 -2.29 -21.91
C THR A 100 4.40 -0.83 -21.53
N PHE A 101 5.19 -0.46 -20.52
CA PHE A 101 5.24 0.90 -19.98
C PHE A 101 6.68 1.42 -19.97
N SER A 102 6.81 2.74 -20.18
CA SER A 102 8.11 3.39 -20.05
C SER A 102 8.53 3.43 -18.57
N PHE A 103 9.84 3.57 -18.35
CA PHE A 103 10.38 3.72 -17.00
C PHE A 103 9.77 4.93 -16.29
N SER A 104 9.65 6.07 -17.01
CA SER A 104 9.06 7.29 -16.43
C SER A 104 7.63 7.07 -15.99
N PHE A 105 6.84 6.37 -16.80
CA PHE A 105 5.45 6.07 -16.44
C PHE A 105 5.37 5.21 -15.17
N LEU A 106 6.19 4.16 -15.11
CA LEU A 106 6.22 3.28 -13.94
C LEU A 106 6.63 4.03 -12.69
N TYR A 107 7.69 4.82 -12.77
CA TYR A 107 8.21 5.57 -11.63
C TYR A 107 7.17 6.56 -11.10
N GLU A 108 6.57 7.35 -11.97
CA GLU A 108 5.56 8.34 -11.59
C GLU A 108 4.30 7.67 -11.04
N THR A 109 3.87 6.59 -11.66
CA THR A 109 2.66 5.89 -11.24
C THR A 109 2.83 5.22 -9.89
N VAL A 110 3.97 4.57 -9.65
CA VAL A 110 4.26 3.95 -8.36
C VAL A 110 4.29 5.01 -7.26
N ASN A 111 4.96 6.12 -7.49
CA ASN A 111 5.01 7.21 -6.51
C ASN A 111 3.62 7.80 -6.24
N ASN A 112 2.82 7.96 -7.27
CA ASN A 112 1.44 8.45 -7.13
C ASN A 112 0.57 7.49 -6.32
N LEU A 113 0.68 6.20 -6.57
CA LEU A 113 -0.06 5.19 -5.81
C LEU A 113 0.34 5.19 -4.34
N GLU A 114 1.64 5.42 -4.06
CA GLU A 114 2.11 5.52 -2.69
C GLU A 114 1.57 6.76 -1.99
N GLU A 115 1.57 7.90 -2.67
CA GLU A 115 1.02 9.15 -2.12
C GLU A 115 -0.47 9.02 -1.79
N ARG A 116 -1.21 8.27 -2.61
CA ARG A 116 -2.64 8.00 -2.38
C ARG A 116 -2.87 6.88 -1.37
N LEU A 117 -1.82 6.35 -0.76
CA LEU A 117 -1.86 5.27 0.23
C LEU A 117 -2.48 3.97 -0.30
N ILE A 118 -2.41 3.76 -1.62
CA ILE A 118 -2.86 2.52 -2.25
C ILE A 118 -1.79 1.44 -2.08
N ILE A 119 -0.53 1.84 -2.14
CA ILE A 119 0.61 0.96 -1.90
C ILE A 119 1.51 1.57 -0.82
N PHE A 120 2.40 0.74 -0.28
CA PHE A 120 3.39 1.20 0.69
C PHE A 120 4.70 0.45 0.46
N ARG A 121 5.77 0.98 1.03
CA ARG A 121 7.11 0.38 0.93
C ARG A 121 7.62 0.01 2.30
N TYR A 122 8.35 -1.09 2.38
CA TYR A 122 9.05 -1.49 3.58
C TYR A 122 10.34 -2.22 3.22
N GLU A 123 11.30 -2.23 4.14
CA GLU A 123 12.57 -2.91 3.92
C GLU A 123 12.48 -4.35 4.40
N LYS A 124 13.02 -5.25 3.57
CA LYS A 124 13.12 -6.66 3.89
C LYS A 124 14.42 -7.20 3.30
N ASP A 125 15.30 -7.69 4.17
CA ASP A 125 16.59 -8.30 3.77
C ASP A 125 17.41 -7.37 2.85
N GLY A 126 17.43 -6.08 3.16
CA GLY A 126 18.18 -5.08 2.40
C GLY A 126 17.51 -4.57 1.13
N GLU A 127 16.34 -5.08 0.81
CA GLU A 127 15.56 -4.65 -0.36
C GLU A 127 14.35 -3.84 0.06
N ILE A 128 13.95 -2.91 -0.79
CA ILE A 128 12.72 -2.14 -0.60
C ILE A 128 11.58 -2.86 -1.32
N ILE A 129 10.66 -3.41 -0.54
CA ILE A 129 9.50 -4.14 -1.04
C ILE A 129 8.33 -3.17 -1.21
N ILE A 130 7.63 -3.32 -2.32
CA ILE A 130 6.39 -2.58 -2.60
C ILE A 130 5.23 -3.55 -2.37
N ASP A 131 4.26 -3.14 -1.58
CA ASP A 131 3.11 -3.99 -1.29
C ASP A 131 1.81 -3.18 -1.37
N PHE A 132 0.73 -3.88 -1.60
CA PHE A 132 -0.61 -3.31 -1.65
C PHE A 132 -1.11 -3.05 -0.24
N ASN A 133 -1.80 -1.91 -0.04
CA ASN A 133 -2.36 -1.56 1.26
C ASN A 133 -3.38 -2.62 1.69
N PRO A 134 -3.14 -3.35 2.79
CA PRO A 134 -4.04 -4.43 3.19
C PRO A 134 -5.45 -3.94 3.56
N LEU A 135 -5.61 -2.68 3.91
CA LEU A 135 -6.92 -2.10 4.22
C LEU A 135 -7.83 -2.04 2.99
N LEU A 136 -7.25 -2.11 1.79
CA LEU A 136 -7.97 -2.03 0.52
C LEU A 136 -8.28 -3.40 -0.09
N GLU A 137 -7.78 -4.49 0.49
CA GLU A 137 -7.90 -5.82 -0.10
C GLU A 137 -9.35 -6.22 -0.38
N ASN A 138 -10.25 -6.02 0.59
CA ASN A 138 -11.66 -6.38 0.41
C ASN A 138 -12.35 -5.51 -0.63
N ALA A 139 -12.06 -4.20 -0.64
CA ALA A 139 -12.67 -3.28 -1.58
C ALA A 139 -12.24 -3.56 -3.03
N PHE A 140 -11.01 -4.04 -3.22
CA PHE A 140 -10.44 -4.30 -4.54
C PHE A 140 -10.51 -5.77 -4.95
N TYR A 141 -11.12 -6.62 -4.15
CA TYR A 141 -11.11 -8.07 -4.35
C TYR A 141 -11.58 -8.46 -5.75
N ASP A 142 -12.65 -7.84 -6.24
CA ASP A 142 -13.22 -8.12 -7.56
C ASP A 142 -12.37 -7.60 -8.72
N LEU A 143 -11.48 -6.65 -8.45
CA LEU A 143 -10.63 -6.03 -9.48
C LEU A 143 -9.24 -6.66 -9.57
N ILE A 144 -8.72 -7.21 -8.46
CA ILE A 144 -7.40 -7.81 -8.44
C ILE A 144 -7.48 -9.25 -8.94
N ASN A 145 -7.03 -9.46 -10.17
CA ASN A 145 -7.16 -10.74 -10.85
C ASN A 145 -5.89 -10.99 -11.68
N VAL A 146 -5.29 -12.16 -11.51
CA VAL A 146 -4.09 -12.54 -12.25
C VAL A 146 -4.32 -12.51 -13.77
N ASN A 147 -5.54 -12.73 -14.22
CA ASN A 147 -5.86 -12.71 -15.65
C ASN A 147 -5.61 -11.33 -16.28
N ARG A 148 -5.65 -10.25 -15.50
CA ARG A 148 -5.33 -8.91 -16.00
C ARG A 148 -3.88 -8.81 -16.46
N LEU A 149 -3.00 -9.60 -15.85
CA LEU A 149 -1.57 -9.62 -16.21
C LEU A 149 -1.29 -10.49 -17.41
N LEU A 150 -2.20 -11.40 -17.73
CA LEU A 150 -2.07 -12.34 -18.85
C LEU A 150 -2.82 -11.90 -20.09
N SER A 151 -3.73 -10.92 -19.96
CA SER A 151 -4.47 -10.39 -21.09
C SER A 151 -3.59 -9.45 -21.92
N GLU A 152 -3.70 -9.54 -23.19
CA GLU A 152 -2.99 -8.68 -24.15
C GLU A 152 -3.77 -7.41 -24.44
#